data_82642d246a73dd414c7360ce780af6b7
#
_entry.id   82642d246a73dd414c7360ce780af6b7
#
_cell.length_a   1.000
_cell.length_b   1.000
_cell.length_c   1.000
_cell.angle_alpha   90.00
_cell.angle_beta   90.00
_cell.angle_gamma   90.00
#
_symmetry.space_group_name_H-M   'P 1'
#
loop_
_entity.id
_entity.type
_entity.pdbx_description
1 polymer ?
#
loop_
_entity_poly.entity_id
_entity_poly.type
_entity_poly.pdbx_seq_one_letter_code
_entity_poly.pdbx_strand_id
1 'polypeptide(L)'
;MLYGISFMDLAFLKVQNIIDNRIKFQRKKTSKPYDINITPQLKEILSFYLKNKHKSDFIFPIVKRDTFELQYKDVLWARKRYNKGLKEIAAKCNIEQRLTSYVSRHSFATQAMLQDVPLQAISAMLGHNRLSTTQIYLKSLPSEILDDYNKKLVEL
;
A
#
# COMPACT_ATOMS: atom_id res chain seq x y z
N MET A 1 -0.77 8.25 2.69
CA MET A 1 -0.51 6.87 2.17
C MET A 1 -1.23 5.83 3.02
N LEU A 2 -1.61 4.68 2.46
CA LEU A 2 -2.29 3.57 3.15
C LEU A 2 -1.29 2.47 3.55
N TYR A 3 -0.18 2.81 4.20
CA TYR A 3 0.87 1.87 4.68
C TYR A 3 1.29 0.82 3.64
N GLY A 4 1.35 1.20 2.35
CA GLY A 4 1.68 0.26 1.28
C GLY A 4 0.67 -0.91 1.16
N ILE A 5 -0.62 -0.65 1.37
CA ILE A 5 -1.70 -1.65 1.26
C ILE A 5 -1.60 -2.44 -0.04
N SER A 6 -1.89 -3.73 -0.02
CA SER A 6 -1.91 -4.53 -1.25
C SER A 6 -3.11 -4.18 -2.13
N PHE A 7 -2.96 -4.33 -3.46
CA PHE A 7 -4.08 -4.11 -4.39
C PHE A 7 -5.30 -4.98 -4.07
N MET A 8 -5.07 -6.20 -3.58
CA MET A 8 -6.11 -7.12 -3.14
C MET A 8 -6.85 -6.58 -1.93
N ASP A 9 -6.12 -6.17 -0.87
CA ASP A 9 -6.74 -5.64 0.35
C ASP A 9 -7.49 -4.35 0.05
N LEU A 10 -6.90 -3.45 -0.79
CA LEU A 10 -7.54 -2.21 -1.25
C LEU A 10 -8.88 -2.47 -1.95
N ALA A 11 -8.90 -3.45 -2.87
CA ALA A 11 -10.08 -3.76 -3.67
C ALA A 11 -11.27 -4.24 -2.82
N PHE A 12 -11.00 -4.89 -1.71
CA PHE A 12 -12.02 -5.42 -0.79
C PHE A 12 -12.39 -4.49 0.37
N LEU A 13 -11.84 -3.27 0.42
CA LEU A 13 -12.27 -2.29 1.43
C LEU A 13 -13.72 -1.88 1.20
N LYS A 14 -14.52 -1.96 2.25
CA LYS A 14 -15.92 -1.51 2.30
C LYS A 14 -16.05 -0.21 3.07
N VAL A 15 -17.13 0.52 2.83
CA VAL A 15 -17.45 1.76 3.57
C VAL A 15 -17.49 1.51 5.08
N GLN A 16 -18.03 0.38 5.53
CA GLN A 16 -18.07 -0.01 6.95
C GLN A 16 -16.69 -0.18 7.61
N ASN A 17 -15.61 -0.29 6.82
CA ASN A 17 -14.25 -0.31 7.35
C ASN A 17 -13.78 1.08 7.82
N ILE A 18 -14.52 2.13 7.48
CA ILE A 18 -14.24 3.50 7.96
C ILE A 18 -14.97 3.68 9.28
N ILE A 19 -14.22 3.78 10.37
CA ILE A 19 -14.71 3.92 11.73
C ILE A 19 -13.88 5.01 12.42
N ASP A 20 -14.51 6.02 13.00
CA ASP A 20 -13.85 7.09 13.77
C ASP A 20 -12.66 7.75 13.03
N ASN A 21 -12.87 8.13 11.77
CA ASN A 21 -11.84 8.69 10.90
C ASN A 21 -10.62 7.78 10.69
N ARG A 22 -10.81 6.47 10.80
CA ARG A 22 -9.77 5.45 10.60
C ARG A 22 -10.26 4.35 9.66
N ILE A 23 -9.36 3.73 8.92
CA ILE A 23 -9.66 2.54 8.10
C ILE A 23 -9.22 1.32 8.89
N LYS A 24 -10.20 0.50 9.33
CA LYS A 24 -9.98 -0.71 10.13
C LYS A 24 -10.38 -1.94 9.32
N PHE A 25 -9.44 -2.85 9.11
CA PHE A 25 -9.68 -4.13 8.40
C PHE A 25 -8.65 -5.19 8.78
N GLN A 26 -8.93 -6.44 8.46
CA GLN A 26 -7.96 -7.53 8.56
C GLN A 26 -7.37 -7.83 7.18
N ARG A 27 -6.05 -7.92 7.11
CA ARG A 27 -5.34 -8.27 5.90
C ARG A 27 -5.67 -9.69 5.45
N LYS A 28 -6.12 -9.87 4.21
CA LYS A 28 -6.57 -11.19 3.68
C LYS A 28 -5.47 -12.26 3.73
N LYS A 29 -4.21 -11.90 3.47
CA LYS A 29 -3.10 -12.87 3.40
C LYS A 29 -2.57 -13.29 4.78
N THR A 30 -2.60 -12.44 5.77
CA THR A 30 -1.89 -12.65 7.06
C THR A 30 -2.80 -12.53 8.27
N SER A 31 -4.08 -12.21 8.07
CA SER A 31 -5.09 -11.93 9.12
C SER A 31 -4.66 -10.86 10.13
N LYS A 32 -3.59 -10.09 9.83
CA LYS A 32 -3.17 -8.99 10.70
C LYS A 32 -4.17 -7.84 10.65
N PRO A 33 -4.53 -7.27 11.79
CA PRO A 33 -5.37 -6.09 11.85
C PRO A 33 -4.61 -4.87 11.32
N TYR A 34 -5.30 -4.06 10.57
CA TYR A 34 -4.88 -2.73 10.15
C TYR A 34 -5.80 -1.70 10.77
N ASP A 35 -5.19 -0.62 11.25
CA ASP A 35 -5.87 0.54 11.81
C ASP A 35 -5.12 1.80 11.34
N ILE A 36 -5.61 2.40 10.26
CA ILE A 36 -4.94 3.46 9.52
C ILE A 36 -5.69 4.77 9.70
N ASN A 37 -5.05 5.80 10.22
CA ASN A 37 -5.63 7.13 10.31
C ASN A 37 -5.89 7.72 8.92
N ILE A 38 -7.06 8.33 8.74
CA ILE A 38 -7.44 9.03 7.51
C ILE A 38 -6.88 10.45 7.57
N THR A 39 -5.79 10.69 6.85
CA THR A 39 -5.22 12.04 6.71
C THR A 39 -6.11 12.94 5.86
N PRO A 40 -5.98 14.28 5.94
CA PRO A 40 -6.78 15.20 5.12
C PRO A 40 -6.73 14.88 3.62
N GLN A 41 -5.54 14.57 3.08
CA GLN A 41 -5.35 14.21 1.68
C GLN A 41 -6.06 12.89 1.31
N LEU A 42 -6.02 11.91 2.21
CA LEU A 42 -6.74 10.64 2.02
C LEU A 42 -8.24 10.84 2.09
N LYS A 43 -8.71 11.71 2.98
CA LYS A 43 -10.14 12.07 3.12
C LYS A 43 -10.68 12.70 1.83
N GLU A 44 -9.92 13.60 1.22
CA GLU A 44 -10.26 14.22 -0.06
C GLU A 44 -10.46 13.17 -1.16
N ILE A 45 -9.50 12.24 -1.31
CA ILE A 45 -9.59 11.14 -2.27
C ILE A 45 -10.81 10.25 -1.97
N LEU A 46 -10.99 9.86 -0.72
CA LEU A 46 -12.10 8.99 -0.31
C LEU A 46 -13.46 9.65 -0.54
N SER A 47 -13.58 10.98 -0.36
CA SER A 47 -14.83 11.70 -0.57
C SER A 47 -15.39 11.54 -1.97
N PHE A 48 -14.52 11.42 -2.97
CA PHE A 48 -14.91 11.14 -4.35
C PHE A 48 -15.56 9.75 -4.50
N TYR A 49 -14.98 8.73 -3.83
CA TYR A 49 -15.45 7.33 -3.96
C TYR A 49 -16.62 6.99 -3.04
N LEU A 50 -16.87 7.79 -1.99
CA LEU A 50 -17.90 7.50 -0.99
C LEU A 50 -19.27 8.09 -1.34
N LYS A 51 -19.38 8.91 -2.39
CA LYS A 51 -20.65 9.51 -2.81
C LYS A 51 -21.69 8.42 -3.11
N ASN A 52 -22.87 8.54 -2.48
CA ASN A 52 -24.02 7.65 -2.68
C ASN A 52 -23.73 6.16 -2.38
N LYS A 53 -22.86 5.87 -1.42
CA LYS A 53 -22.53 4.49 -1.02
C LYS A 53 -23.12 4.11 0.33
N HIS A 54 -23.59 2.88 0.45
CA HIS A 54 -24.02 2.25 1.69
C HIS A 54 -22.85 1.62 2.44
N LYS A 55 -23.01 1.33 3.74
CA LYS A 55 -21.97 0.72 4.59
C LYS A 55 -21.41 -0.60 4.03
N SER A 56 -22.25 -1.40 3.37
CA SER A 56 -21.88 -2.70 2.79
C SER A 56 -21.11 -2.61 1.47
N ASP A 57 -21.12 -1.44 0.81
CA ASP A 57 -20.53 -1.26 -0.51
C ASP A 57 -19.00 -1.25 -0.45
N PHE A 58 -18.36 -1.71 -1.52
CA PHE A 58 -16.94 -1.54 -1.70
C PHE A 58 -16.59 -0.08 -1.98
N ILE A 59 -15.52 0.44 -1.34
CA ILE A 59 -15.09 1.83 -1.52
C ILE A 59 -14.71 2.07 -2.99
N PHE A 60 -13.91 1.17 -3.57
CA PHE A 60 -13.41 1.31 -4.93
C PHE A 60 -14.22 0.47 -5.91
N PRO A 61 -14.48 0.94 -7.15
CA PRO A 61 -15.31 0.26 -8.14
C PRO A 61 -14.54 -0.90 -8.84
N ILE A 62 -13.88 -1.74 -8.05
CA ILE A 62 -13.06 -2.85 -8.53
C ILE A 62 -13.87 -4.14 -8.53
N VAL A 63 -14.51 -4.45 -7.41
CA VAL A 63 -15.36 -5.62 -7.21
C VAL A 63 -16.78 -5.28 -7.67
N LYS A 64 -17.33 -6.10 -8.55
CA LYS A 64 -18.63 -5.84 -9.18
C LYS A 64 -19.63 -7.00 -9.04
N ARG A 65 -19.14 -8.20 -8.75
CA ARG A 65 -19.92 -9.43 -8.70
C ARG A 65 -20.13 -9.91 -7.26
N ASP A 66 -21.11 -10.79 -7.06
CA ASP A 66 -21.58 -11.11 -5.71
C ASP A 66 -20.87 -12.28 -5.07
N THR A 67 -20.47 -13.31 -5.85
CA THR A 67 -19.78 -14.46 -5.28
C THR A 67 -18.28 -14.22 -5.09
N PHE A 68 -17.73 -14.76 -4.01
CA PHE A 68 -16.31 -14.54 -3.66
C PHE A 68 -15.34 -14.91 -4.80
N GLU A 69 -15.62 -16.01 -5.50
CA GLU A 69 -14.79 -16.46 -6.63
C GLU A 69 -14.78 -15.46 -7.78
N LEU A 70 -15.96 -14.90 -8.10
CA LEU A 70 -16.10 -13.90 -9.14
C LEU A 70 -15.49 -12.57 -8.73
N GLN A 71 -15.68 -12.18 -7.47
CA GLN A 71 -15.02 -10.99 -6.88
C GLN A 71 -13.50 -11.09 -6.99
N TYR A 72 -12.94 -12.27 -6.69
CA TYR A 72 -11.52 -12.51 -6.83
C TYR A 72 -11.04 -12.35 -8.29
N LYS A 73 -11.80 -12.87 -9.25
CA LYS A 73 -11.54 -12.66 -10.68
C LYS A 73 -11.61 -11.19 -11.09
N ASP A 74 -12.59 -10.42 -10.55
CA ASP A 74 -12.68 -8.96 -10.77
C ASP A 74 -11.40 -8.25 -10.35
N VAL A 75 -10.88 -8.58 -9.17
CA VAL A 75 -9.64 -7.98 -8.65
C VAL A 75 -8.44 -8.35 -9.51
N LEU A 76 -8.32 -9.60 -9.95
CA LEU A 76 -7.23 -10.04 -10.83
C LEU A 76 -7.26 -9.29 -12.18
N TRP A 77 -8.42 -9.16 -12.78
CA TRP A 77 -8.57 -8.43 -14.05
C TRP A 77 -8.35 -6.93 -13.90
N ALA A 78 -8.87 -6.33 -12.82
CA ALA A 78 -8.63 -4.92 -12.53
C ALA A 78 -7.13 -4.65 -12.31
N ARG A 79 -6.42 -5.52 -11.57
CA ARG A 79 -4.98 -5.42 -11.38
C ARG A 79 -4.20 -5.56 -12.69
N LYS A 80 -4.63 -6.45 -13.59
CA LYS A 80 -4.03 -6.61 -14.92
C LYS A 80 -4.16 -5.33 -15.75
N ARG A 81 -5.36 -4.73 -15.79
CA ARG A 81 -5.59 -3.44 -16.46
C ARG A 81 -4.78 -2.30 -15.84
N TYR A 82 -4.77 -2.22 -14.51
CA TYR A 82 -4.00 -1.23 -13.77
C TYR A 82 -2.49 -1.31 -14.09
N ASN A 83 -1.93 -2.51 -14.08
CA ASN A 83 -0.52 -2.72 -14.43
C ASN A 83 -0.22 -2.40 -15.91
N LYS A 84 -1.18 -2.61 -16.83
CA LYS A 84 -1.05 -2.19 -18.22
C LYS A 84 -0.97 -0.66 -18.30
N GLY A 85 -1.86 0.08 -17.64
CA GLY A 85 -1.83 1.53 -17.58
C GLY A 85 -0.53 2.07 -16.96
N LEU A 86 -0.03 1.44 -15.88
CA LEU A 86 1.26 1.82 -15.30
C LEU A 86 2.42 1.66 -16.29
N LYS A 87 2.40 0.62 -17.14
CA LYS A 87 3.42 0.43 -18.19
C LYS A 87 3.36 1.57 -19.22
N GLU A 88 2.17 2.00 -19.61
CA GLU A 88 1.97 3.11 -20.54
C GLU A 88 2.46 4.44 -19.94
N ILE A 89 2.19 4.68 -18.66
CA ILE A 89 2.70 5.85 -17.92
C ILE A 89 4.22 5.80 -17.84
N ALA A 90 4.82 4.65 -17.49
CA ALA A 90 6.27 4.50 -17.41
C ALA A 90 6.94 4.86 -18.74
N ALA A 91 6.39 4.38 -19.86
CA ALA A 91 6.90 4.70 -21.20
C ALA A 91 6.81 6.22 -21.50
N LYS A 92 5.69 6.87 -21.16
CA LYS A 92 5.52 8.33 -21.35
C LYS A 92 6.45 9.19 -20.49
N CYS A 93 6.84 8.66 -19.33
CA CYS A 93 7.72 9.35 -18.38
C CYS A 93 9.20 8.94 -18.52
N ASN A 94 9.55 8.14 -19.54
CA ASN A 94 10.90 7.59 -19.74
C ASN A 94 11.43 6.83 -18.50
N ILE A 95 10.54 6.11 -17.79
CA ILE A 95 10.89 5.26 -16.66
C ILE A 95 11.19 3.86 -17.20
N GLU A 96 12.46 3.43 -17.15
CA GLU A 96 12.89 2.11 -17.60
C GLU A 96 12.43 0.99 -16.68
N GLN A 97 12.28 1.29 -15.38
CA GLN A 97 11.86 0.31 -14.38
C GLN A 97 10.43 -0.15 -14.59
N ARG A 98 10.21 -1.45 -14.45
CA ARG A 98 8.89 -2.05 -14.56
C ARG A 98 7.96 -1.57 -13.42
N LEU A 99 7.04 -0.67 -13.71
CA LEU A 99 6.01 -0.26 -12.77
C LEU A 99 4.88 -1.29 -12.67
N THR A 100 4.53 -1.65 -11.45
CA THR A 100 3.38 -2.52 -11.13
C THR A 100 2.68 -2.02 -9.88
N SER A 101 1.47 -2.53 -9.60
CA SER A 101 0.74 -2.23 -8.36
C SER A 101 1.52 -2.60 -7.08
N TYR A 102 2.55 -3.42 -7.18
CA TYR A 102 3.39 -3.83 -6.06
C TYR A 102 4.53 -2.83 -5.78
N VAL A 103 4.94 -2.07 -6.78
CA VAL A 103 6.01 -1.06 -6.64
C VAL A 103 5.65 -0.01 -5.59
N SER A 104 4.40 0.42 -5.52
CA SER A 104 3.95 1.39 -4.50
C SER A 104 4.23 0.93 -3.07
N ARG A 105 4.17 -0.40 -2.82
CA ARG A 105 4.48 -1.00 -1.53
C ARG A 105 5.99 -1.03 -1.25
N HIS A 106 6.79 -1.32 -2.27
CA HIS A 106 8.25 -1.24 -2.17
C HIS A 106 8.69 0.21 -1.92
N SER A 107 8.16 1.16 -2.70
CA SER A 107 8.45 2.58 -2.54
C SER A 107 8.07 3.08 -1.14
N PHE A 108 6.91 2.64 -0.60
CA PHE A 108 6.54 2.97 0.78
C PHE A 108 7.59 2.48 1.78
N ALA A 109 8.01 1.21 1.66
CA ALA A 109 9.01 0.63 2.56
C ALA A 109 10.36 1.36 2.48
N THR A 110 10.83 1.61 1.26
CA THR A 110 12.09 2.32 1.02
C THR A 110 12.03 3.74 1.55
N GLN A 111 10.95 4.48 1.24
CA GLN A 111 10.80 5.85 1.75
C GLN A 111 10.71 5.91 3.27
N ALA A 112 10.04 4.94 3.92
CA ALA A 112 9.99 4.88 5.37
C ALA A 112 11.39 4.63 5.97
N MET A 113 12.20 3.78 5.34
CA MET A 113 13.59 3.54 5.76
C MET A 113 14.45 4.80 5.60
N LEU A 114 14.33 5.52 4.48
CA LEU A 114 15.04 6.77 4.22
C LEU A 114 14.67 7.89 5.21
N GLN A 115 13.54 7.75 5.89
CA GLN A 115 13.05 8.67 6.93
C GLN A 115 13.31 8.14 8.35
N ASP A 116 14.26 7.22 8.51
CA ASP A 116 14.66 6.65 9.80
C ASP A 116 13.53 5.96 10.57
N VAL A 117 12.45 5.51 9.88
CA VAL A 117 11.39 4.74 10.53
C VAL A 117 11.94 3.37 10.92
N PRO A 118 11.82 2.94 12.20
CA PRO A 118 12.34 1.64 12.65
C PRO A 118 11.79 0.47 11.82
N LEU A 119 12.64 -0.50 11.49
CA LEU A 119 12.28 -1.65 10.65
C LEU A 119 11.08 -2.43 11.19
N GLN A 120 10.96 -2.51 12.51
CA GLN A 120 9.82 -3.14 13.19
C GLN A 120 8.51 -2.39 12.90
N ALA A 121 8.54 -1.05 12.91
CA ALA A 121 7.39 -0.23 12.57
C ALA A 121 7.01 -0.39 11.09
N ILE A 122 8.00 -0.39 10.18
CA ILE A 122 7.78 -0.67 8.75
C ILE A 122 7.15 -2.04 8.56
N SER A 123 7.66 -3.07 9.26
CA SER A 123 7.13 -4.42 9.21
C SER A 123 5.66 -4.49 9.68
N ALA A 124 5.35 -3.78 10.76
CA ALA A 124 3.98 -3.68 11.28
C ALA A 124 3.06 -2.95 10.28
N MET A 125 3.48 -1.80 9.75
CA MET A 125 2.74 -1.04 8.74
C MET A 125 2.47 -1.87 7.47
N LEU A 126 3.44 -2.66 7.04
CA LEU A 126 3.28 -3.57 5.90
C LEU A 126 2.49 -4.84 6.25
N GLY A 127 2.23 -5.13 7.52
CA GLY A 127 1.55 -6.33 7.99
C GLY A 127 2.30 -7.61 7.65
N HIS A 128 3.62 -7.60 7.77
CA HIS A 128 4.44 -8.81 7.63
C HIS A 128 4.39 -9.65 8.90
N ASN A 129 4.29 -10.97 8.78
CA ASN A 129 4.31 -11.89 9.92
C ASN A 129 5.72 -12.10 10.46
N ARG A 130 6.74 -11.94 9.59
CA ARG A 130 8.15 -12.12 9.94
C ARG A 130 8.92 -10.87 9.55
N LEU A 131 9.79 -10.40 10.45
CA LEU A 131 10.65 -9.24 10.21
C LEU A 131 11.60 -9.48 9.01
N SER A 132 12.03 -10.73 8.83
CA SER A 132 12.89 -11.12 7.69
C SER A 132 12.28 -10.75 6.32
N THR A 133 10.95 -10.72 6.21
CA THR A 133 10.27 -10.27 4.99
C THR A 133 10.47 -8.76 4.74
N THR A 134 10.73 -7.98 5.78
CA THR A 134 11.00 -6.55 5.67
C THR A 134 12.50 -6.28 5.48
N GLN A 135 13.36 -7.15 6.00
CA GLN A 135 14.82 -7.02 5.88
C GLN A 135 15.31 -7.05 4.43
N ILE A 136 14.55 -7.61 3.49
CA ILE A 136 14.93 -7.55 2.06
C ILE A 136 15.08 -6.11 1.55
N TYR A 137 14.37 -5.15 2.13
CA TYR A 137 14.49 -3.74 1.76
C TYR A 137 15.83 -3.13 2.22
N LEU A 138 16.46 -3.65 3.28
CA LEU A 138 17.78 -3.21 3.73
C LEU A 138 18.87 -3.48 2.67
N LYS A 139 18.71 -4.56 1.91
CA LYS A 139 19.67 -4.92 0.85
C LYS A 139 19.66 -3.96 -0.34
N SER A 140 18.65 -3.11 -0.46
CA SER A 140 18.47 -2.13 -1.52
C SER A 140 18.78 -0.70 -1.08
N LEU A 141 19.36 -0.51 0.12
CA LEU A 141 19.82 0.82 0.55
C LEU A 141 21.04 1.23 -0.28
N PRO A 142 21.03 2.42 -0.89
CA PRO A 142 22.19 3.01 -1.52
C PRO A 142 23.33 3.21 -0.51
N SER A 143 24.57 3.11 -0.97
CA SER A 143 25.77 3.30 -0.13
C SER A 143 25.80 4.67 0.53
N GLU A 144 25.32 5.70 -0.18
CA GLU A 144 25.26 7.09 0.29
C GLU A 144 24.45 7.23 1.58
N ILE A 145 23.43 6.40 1.74
CA ILE A 145 22.61 6.41 2.98
C ILE A 145 23.38 5.81 4.16
N LEU A 146 24.17 4.76 3.90
CA LEU A 146 25.04 4.19 4.93
C LEU A 146 26.13 5.20 5.35
N ASP A 147 26.64 5.97 4.39
CA ASP A 147 27.61 7.03 4.65
C ASP A 147 26.99 8.16 5.49
N ASP A 148 25.74 8.54 5.21
CA ASP A 148 25.00 9.55 5.99
C ASP A 148 24.73 9.06 7.42
N TYR A 149 24.41 7.78 7.60
CA TYR A 149 24.29 7.21 8.95
C TYR A 149 25.64 7.22 9.69
N ASN A 150 26.72 6.87 8.99
CA ASN A 150 28.04 6.91 9.61
C ASN A 150 28.44 8.33 10.03
N LYS A 151 28.18 9.35 9.20
CA LYS A 151 28.41 10.75 9.58
C LYS A 151 27.66 11.14 10.84
N LYS A 152 26.37 10.82 10.94
CA LYS A 152 25.54 11.08 12.14
C LYS A 152 26.12 10.44 13.42
N LEU A 153 26.84 9.31 13.30
CA LEU A 153 27.48 8.65 14.44
C LEU A 153 28.80 9.29 14.85
N VAL A 154 29.49 9.90 13.91
CA VAL A 154 30.82 10.51 14.14
C VAL A 154 30.68 11.97 14.60
N GLU A 155 29.59 12.64 14.28
CA GLU A 155 29.29 14.04 14.65
C GLU A 155 28.60 14.17 16.03
N LEU A 156 28.50 13.08 16.81
CA LEU A 156 28.04 13.04 18.19
C LEU A 156 29.21 13.29 19.13
#